data_57f292ecc1af526434943164e6007423
#
_entry.id   57f292ecc1af526434943164e6007423
#
_cell.length_a   1.000
_cell.length_b   1.000
_cell.length_c   1.000
_cell.angle_alpha   90.00
_cell.angle_beta   90.00
_cell.angle_gamma   90.00
#
_symmetry.space_group_name_H-M   'P 1'
#
loop_
_entity.id
_entity.type
_entity.pdbx_description
1 polymer ?
#
loop_
_entity_poly.entity_id
_entity_poly.type
_entity_poly.pdbx_seq_one_letter_code
_entity_poly.pdbx_strand_id
1 'polypeptide(L)'
;MSVAERPTLLAIQHVPWETPHRILDACGALAVHTVKPLAGQPLPAHQEVAGAVLMGGPMNVDEVERFPALAAEREWLAAAVGRGMPVLGICLGAQLLARALGAEVRPGEGKELGFAAVEVSDPDDPVLGGLAPRTEVLHWHGDVFDLPDGAQRLASSAQTANQAFRVANAWGVLFHPEADFALVEAWLAVPEMIDEAVAALGNEGVSKLPARAEQLEAELVRRSTPGFEAFTTLVAGASEREEQ
;
A
#
# COMPACT_ATOMS: atom_id res chain seq x y z
N MET A 1 -32.61 -5.16 -19.69
CA MET A 1 -31.22 -5.59 -19.45
C MET A 1 -30.69 -4.66 -18.38
N SER A 2 -30.48 -5.17 -17.16
CA SER A 2 -29.81 -4.39 -16.09
C SER A 2 -28.41 -4.05 -16.58
N VAL A 3 -28.02 -2.80 -16.54
CA VAL A 3 -26.61 -2.39 -16.68
C VAL A 3 -25.93 -3.00 -15.45
N ALA A 4 -25.11 -4.03 -15.65
CA ALA A 4 -24.33 -4.60 -14.56
C ALA A 4 -23.54 -3.44 -13.93
N GLU A 5 -23.74 -3.21 -12.64
CA GLU A 5 -22.97 -2.21 -11.91
C GLU A 5 -21.49 -2.60 -11.98
N ARG A 6 -20.63 -1.61 -12.23
CA ARG A 6 -19.18 -1.85 -12.30
C ARG A 6 -18.67 -2.27 -10.93
N PRO A 7 -17.82 -3.31 -10.85
CA PRO A 7 -17.15 -3.63 -9.60
C PRO A 7 -16.42 -2.40 -9.05
N THR A 8 -16.56 -2.16 -7.74
CA THR A 8 -16.01 -0.97 -7.10
C THR A 8 -14.75 -1.31 -6.32
N LEU A 9 -13.64 -0.64 -6.63
CA LEU A 9 -12.44 -0.62 -5.81
C LEU A 9 -12.58 0.50 -4.76
N LEU A 10 -12.50 0.12 -3.49
CA LEU A 10 -12.39 1.08 -2.39
C LEU A 10 -10.95 1.59 -2.29
N ALA A 11 -10.75 2.90 -2.34
CA ALA A 11 -9.48 3.55 -2.06
C ALA A 11 -9.54 4.25 -0.71
N ILE A 12 -8.84 3.74 0.30
CA ILE A 12 -8.75 4.35 1.64
C ILE A 12 -7.53 5.26 1.66
N GLN A 13 -7.78 6.56 1.86
CA GLN A 13 -6.77 7.61 1.87
C GLN A 13 -6.75 8.30 3.24
N HIS A 14 -5.61 8.24 3.93
CA HIS A 14 -5.48 8.79 5.28
C HIS A 14 -5.12 10.28 5.28
N VAL A 15 -4.27 10.70 4.35
CA VAL A 15 -3.82 12.10 4.20
C VAL A 15 -3.87 12.54 2.74
N PRO A 16 -3.96 13.85 2.45
CA PRO A 16 -4.19 14.32 1.07
C PRO A 16 -3.11 13.95 0.06
N TRP A 17 -1.87 13.79 0.50
CA TRP A 17 -0.71 13.51 -0.37
C TRP A 17 -0.42 12.02 -0.57
N GLU A 18 -0.99 11.13 0.25
CA GLU A 18 -0.88 9.67 0.11
C GLU A 18 -2.04 9.15 -0.73
N THR A 19 -1.95 9.37 -2.04
CA THR A 19 -2.97 8.91 -3.00
C THR A 19 -2.61 7.54 -3.56
N PRO A 20 -3.59 6.76 -4.10
CA PRO A 20 -3.29 5.49 -4.78
C PRO A 20 -2.46 5.66 -6.07
N HIS A 21 -2.29 6.87 -6.54
CA HIS A 21 -1.44 7.27 -7.65
C HIS A 21 -1.52 6.30 -8.83
N ARG A 22 -0.40 5.71 -9.29
CA ARG A 22 -0.34 4.79 -10.44
C ARG A 22 -1.16 3.49 -10.27
N ILE A 23 -1.59 3.14 -9.06
CA ILE A 23 -2.54 2.02 -8.87
C ILE A 23 -3.87 2.32 -9.56
N LEU A 24 -4.29 3.61 -9.58
CA LEU A 24 -5.52 4.02 -10.26
C LEU A 24 -5.44 3.87 -11.77
N ASP A 25 -4.27 3.99 -12.37
CA ASP A 25 -4.08 3.82 -13.82
C ASP A 25 -4.41 2.40 -14.26
N ALA A 26 -4.24 1.43 -13.37
CA ALA A 26 -4.56 0.02 -13.61
C ALA A 26 -6.05 -0.33 -13.40
N CYS A 27 -6.88 0.60 -12.90
CA CYS A 27 -8.28 0.30 -12.54
C CYS A 27 -9.19 -0.01 -13.74
N GLY A 28 -8.84 0.44 -14.95
CA GLY A 28 -9.56 0.08 -16.17
C GLY A 28 -11.07 0.30 -16.08
N ALA A 29 -11.85 -0.79 -16.05
CA ALA A 29 -13.32 -0.77 -16.00
C ALA A 29 -13.88 -0.69 -14.56
N LEU A 30 -13.06 -0.74 -13.50
CA LEU A 30 -13.52 -0.62 -12.13
C LEU A 30 -14.06 0.79 -11.86
N ALA A 31 -15.10 0.89 -11.04
CA ALA A 31 -15.42 2.14 -10.36
C ALA A 31 -14.44 2.32 -9.19
N VAL A 32 -14.03 3.55 -8.89
CA VAL A 32 -13.18 3.85 -7.73
C VAL A 32 -13.98 4.71 -6.75
N HIS A 33 -14.09 4.22 -5.52
CA HIS A 33 -14.70 4.96 -4.42
C HIS A 33 -13.62 5.33 -3.40
N THR A 34 -13.23 6.60 -3.37
CA THR A 34 -12.25 7.09 -2.39
C THR A 34 -12.93 7.51 -1.09
N VAL A 35 -12.47 6.95 0.02
CA VAL A 35 -12.93 7.26 1.38
C VAL A 35 -11.76 7.79 2.19
N LYS A 36 -12.04 8.83 3.00
CA LYS A 36 -11.09 9.48 3.92
C LYS A 36 -11.56 9.34 5.36
N PRO A 37 -11.27 8.20 6.03
CA PRO A 37 -11.83 7.92 7.35
C PRO A 37 -11.41 8.93 8.42
N LEU A 38 -10.18 9.44 8.33
CA LEU A 38 -9.68 10.47 9.26
C LEU A 38 -10.38 11.84 9.08
N ALA A 39 -11.06 12.06 7.96
CA ALA A 39 -11.95 13.19 7.74
C ALA A 39 -13.41 12.89 8.13
N GLY A 40 -13.66 11.78 8.82
CA GLY A 40 -14.98 11.38 9.31
C GLY A 40 -15.87 10.69 8.27
N GLN A 41 -15.35 10.29 7.12
CA GLN A 41 -16.11 9.52 6.15
C GLN A 41 -16.19 8.04 6.61
N PRO A 42 -17.39 7.43 6.64
CA PRO A 42 -17.53 6.05 7.05
C PRO A 42 -17.00 5.09 5.96
N LEU A 43 -16.49 3.95 6.39
CA LEU A 43 -16.20 2.85 5.49
C LEU A 43 -17.51 2.25 4.94
N PRO A 44 -17.56 1.88 3.65
CA PRO A 44 -18.72 1.21 3.08
C PRO A 44 -18.89 -0.20 3.63
N ALA A 45 -20.09 -0.76 3.50
CA ALA A 45 -20.28 -2.17 3.76
C ALA A 45 -19.50 -3.03 2.75
N HIS A 46 -19.04 -4.22 3.16
CA HIS A 46 -18.23 -5.08 2.30
C HIS A 46 -18.90 -5.46 0.99
N GLN A 47 -20.23 -5.56 0.99
CA GLN A 47 -21.05 -5.91 -0.20
C GLN A 47 -21.09 -4.77 -1.24
N GLU A 48 -20.70 -3.56 -0.88
CA GLU A 48 -20.71 -2.39 -1.77
C GLU A 48 -19.40 -2.26 -2.57
N VAL A 49 -18.39 -3.07 -2.24
CA VAL A 49 -17.06 -2.99 -2.84
C VAL A 49 -16.49 -4.37 -3.15
N ALA A 50 -15.76 -4.48 -4.24
CA ALA A 50 -15.18 -5.73 -4.73
C ALA A 50 -13.73 -5.96 -4.25
N GLY A 51 -13.07 -4.92 -3.75
CA GLY A 51 -11.71 -4.97 -3.22
C GLY A 51 -11.31 -3.62 -2.64
N ALA A 52 -10.15 -3.55 -1.99
CA ALA A 52 -9.66 -2.33 -1.36
C ALA A 52 -8.17 -2.10 -1.55
N VAL A 53 -7.78 -0.84 -1.74
CA VAL A 53 -6.41 -0.35 -1.59
C VAL A 53 -6.35 0.64 -0.43
N LEU A 54 -5.39 0.44 0.48
CA LEU A 54 -5.16 1.32 1.62
C LEU A 54 -3.81 1.98 1.46
N MET A 55 -3.79 3.30 1.53
CA MET A 55 -2.58 4.08 1.34
C MET A 55 -1.84 4.36 2.64
N GLY A 56 -0.71 5.02 2.52
CA GLY A 56 0.14 5.42 3.62
C GLY A 56 -0.42 6.55 4.48
N GLY A 57 0.39 6.98 5.44
CA GLY A 57 0.10 8.08 6.34
C GLY A 57 1.09 8.14 7.51
N PRO A 58 1.22 9.31 8.16
CA PRO A 58 2.20 9.52 9.23
C PRO A 58 1.77 8.98 10.60
N MET A 59 0.57 8.36 10.71
CA MET A 59 0.05 7.85 11.97
C MET A 59 0.68 6.50 12.32
N ASN A 60 0.83 6.22 13.62
CA ASN A 60 1.04 4.86 14.08
C ASN A 60 -0.30 4.12 14.17
N VAL A 61 -0.33 2.84 13.84
CA VAL A 61 -1.56 2.01 13.82
C VAL A 61 -2.27 1.93 15.17
N ASP A 62 -1.56 2.16 16.27
CA ASP A 62 -2.11 2.10 17.63
C ASP A 62 -2.52 3.48 18.18
N GLU A 63 -2.41 4.58 17.42
CA GLU A 63 -2.90 5.92 17.82
C GLU A 63 -4.43 6.03 17.76
N VAL A 64 -5.14 4.99 18.19
CA VAL A 64 -6.62 4.92 18.10
C VAL A 64 -7.35 5.92 19.00
N GLU A 65 -6.70 6.42 20.07
CA GLU A 65 -7.27 7.48 20.88
C GLU A 65 -7.32 8.81 20.12
N ARG A 66 -6.30 9.09 19.33
CA ARG A 66 -6.20 10.30 18.49
C ARG A 66 -6.96 10.15 17.17
N PHE A 67 -6.93 8.95 16.60
CA PHE A 67 -7.52 8.61 15.32
C PHE A 67 -8.44 7.37 15.43
N PRO A 68 -9.64 7.51 16.00
CA PRO A 68 -10.55 6.37 16.25
C PRO A 68 -10.91 5.57 14.97
N ALA A 69 -10.84 6.21 13.80
CA ALA A 69 -11.08 5.55 12.52
C ALA A 69 -10.12 4.38 12.26
N LEU A 70 -8.87 4.44 12.75
CA LEU A 70 -7.90 3.35 12.59
C LEU A 70 -8.37 2.04 13.23
N ALA A 71 -9.10 2.11 14.33
CA ALA A 71 -9.70 0.91 14.95
C ALA A 71 -10.79 0.30 14.05
N ALA A 72 -11.68 1.14 13.51
CA ALA A 72 -12.73 0.70 12.60
C ALA A 72 -12.15 0.13 11.29
N GLU A 73 -11.06 0.71 10.78
CA GLU A 73 -10.35 0.19 9.61
C GLU A 73 -9.77 -1.20 9.86
N ARG A 74 -9.16 -1.44 11.03
CA ARG A 74 -8.64 -2.77 11.39
C ARG A 74 -9.76 -3.83 11.46
N GLU A 75 -10.90 -3.49 12.06
CA GLU A 75 -12.05 -4.39 12.11
C GLU A 75 -12.60 -4.68 10.71
N TRP A 76 -12.72 -3.63 9.89
CA TRP A 76 -13.15 -3.75 8.51
C TRP A 76 -12.19 -4.64 7.68
N LEU A 77 -10.89 -4.43 7.82
CA LEU A 77 -9.85 -5.22 7.12
C LEU A 77 -9.87 -6.70 7.51
N ALA A 78 -9.97 -7.00 8.83
CA ALA A 78 -10.05 -8.38 9.29
C ALA A 78 -11.26 -9.11 8.67
N ALA A 79 -12.42 -8.44 8.61
CA ALA A 79 -13.61 -8.98 7.98
C ALA A 79 -13.47 -9.11 6.45
N ALA A 80 -12.84 -8.14 5.77
CA ALA A 80 -12.60 -8.17 4.34
C ALA A 80 -11.70 -9.37 3.94
N VAL A 81 -10.58 -9.56 4.66
CA VAL A 81 -9.68 -10.71 4.44
C VAL A 81 -10.38 -12.03 4.74
N GLY A 82 -11.17 -12.11 5.83
CA GLY A 82 -11.95 -13.28 6.18
C GLY A 82 -12.99 -13.68 5.13
N ARG A 83 -13.43 -12.73 4.29
CA ARG A 83 -14.33 -12.96 3.12
C ARG A 83 -13.57 -13.29 1.84
N GLY A 84 -12.24 -13.29 1.85
CA GLY A 84 -11.42 -13.49 0.65
C GLY A 84 -11.38 -12.30 -0.30
N MET A 85 -11.80 -11.12 0.15
CA MET A 85 -11.76 -9.88 -0.62
C MET A 85 -10.31 -9.53 -0.99
N PRO A 86 -10.01 -9.12 -2.24
CA PRO A 86 -8.70 -8.60 -2.60
C PRO A 86 -8.39 -7.29 -1.85
N VAL A 87 -7.26 -7.26 -1.15
CA VAL A 87 -6.79 -6.10 -0.37
C VAL A 87 -5.32 -5.83 -0.67
N LEU A 88 -4.98 -4.57 -0.96
CA LEU A 88 -3.60 -4.11 -1.09
C LEU A 88 -3.35 -2.95 -0.11
N GLY A 89 -2.53 -3.19 0.90
CA GLY A 89 -2.10 -2.16 1.85
C GLY A 89 -0.69 -1.66 1.51
N ILE A 90 -0.52 -0.33 1.42
CA ILE A 90 0.76 0.33 1.18
C ILE A 90 1.17 1.11 2.43
N CYS A 91 2.39 0.96 2.88
CA CYS A 91 2.99 1.64 4.04
C CYS A 91 2.11 1.52 5.30
N LEU A 92 1.46 2.58 5.78
CA LEU A 92 0.50 2.51 6.89
C LEU A 92 -0.62 1.49 6.60
N GLY A 93 -1.11 1.41 5.36
CA GLY A 93 -2.11 0.42 4.96
C GLY A 93 -1.64 -1.02 5.15
N ALA A 94 -0.35 -1.31 4.90
CA ALA A 94 0.24 -2.61 5.17
C ALA A 94 0.35 -2.90 6.68
N GLN A 95 0.69 -1.90 7.46
CA GLN A 95 0.77 -2.00 8.92
C GLN A 95 -0.61 -2.22 9.54
N LEU A 96 -1.65 -1.50 9.06
CA LEU A 96 -3.04 -1.70 9.47
C LEU A 96 -3.53 -3.11 9.13
N LEU A 97 -3.20 -3.59 7.94
CA LEU A 97 -3.53 -4.96 7.50
C LEU A 97 -2.83 -6.00 8.39
N ALA A 98 -1.53 -5.85 8.65
CA ALA A 98 -0.79 -6.75 9.54
C ALA A 98 -1.41 -6.76 10.95
N ARG A 99 -1.72 -5.58 11.49
CA ARG A 99 -2.35 -5.42 12.81
C ARG A 99 -3.76 -6.03 12.86
N ALA A 100 -4.55 -5.85 11.80
CA ALA A 100 -5.89 -6.44 11.66
C ALA A 100 -5.85 -7.97 11.65
N LEU A 101 -4.75 -8.56 11.17
CA LEU A 101 -4.50 -10.00 11.14
C LEU A 101 -3.75 -10.51 12.39
N GLY A 102 -3.62 -9.67 13.43
CA GLY A 102 -3.08 -10.06 14.73
C GLY A 102 -1.57 -9.93 14.87
N ALA A 103 -0.85 -9.44 13.86
CA ALA A 103 0.58 -9.24 13.94
C ALA A 103 0.94 -7.99 14.77
N GLU A 104 2.13 -8.00 15.36
CA GLU A 104 2.70 -6.85 16.05
C GLU A 104 3.24 -5.83 15.02
N VAL A 105 2.96 -4.55 15.25
CA VAL A 105 3.57 -3.42 14.54
C VAL A 105 4.37 -2.62 15.56
N ARG A 106 5.62 -2.33 15.25
CA ARG A 106 6.56 -1.69 16.18
C ARG A 106 7.56 -0.81 15.44
N PRO A 107 8.22 0.11 16.10
CA PRO A 107 9.33 0.85 15.52
C PRO A 107 10.43 -0.10 15.00
N GLY A 108 10.95 0.18 13.80
CA GLY A 108 12.12 -0.48 13.24
C GLY A 108 13.43 -0.04 13.92
N GLU A 109 14.56 -0.58 13.47
CA GLU A 109 15.89 -0.16 13.96
C GLU A 109 16.24 1.28 13.54
N GLY A 110 15.48 1.86 12.62
CA GLY A 110 15.60 3.21 12.10
C GLY A 110 14.60 3.44 10.96
N LYS A 111 14.60 4.65 10.40
CA LYS A 111 13.78 4.95 9.24
C LYS A 111 14.46 4.41 7.96
N GLU A 112 13.70 3.71 7.13
CA GLU A 112 14.03 3.50 5.74
C GLU A 112 13.36 4.60 4.92
N LEU A 113 14.17 5.51 4.36
CA LEU A 113 13.71 6.64 3.57
C LEU A 113 14.61 6.83 2.36
N GLY A 114 14.00 7.03 1.19
CA GLY A 114 14.68 7.15 -0.08
C GLY A 114 14.67 5.86 -0.89
N PHE A 115 15.43 5.84 -1.97
CA PHE A 115 15.48 4.69 -2.88
C PHE A 115 16.49 3.66 -2.39
N ALA A 116 16.02 2.45 -2.17
CA ALA A 116 16.85 1.29 -1.82
C ALA A 116 16.26 0.00 -2.40
N ALA A 117 17.08 -1.03 -2.46
CA ALA A 117 16.66 -2.30 -3.04
C ALA A 117 15.81 -3.13 -2.08
N VAL A 118 14.74 -3.70 -2.61
CA VAL A 118 14.04 -4.85 -2.03
C VAL A 118 14.39 -6.12 -2.77
N GLU A 119 14.46 -7.22 -2.04
CA GLU A 119 14.60 -8.57 -2.57
C GLU A 119 13.24 -9.26 -2.51
N VAL A 120 12.70 -9.62 -3.67
CA VAL A 120 11.40 -10.31 -3.79
C VAL A 120 11.64 -11.78 -3.99
N SER A 121 11.11 -12.60 -3.08
CA SER A 121 11.39 -14.03 -2.98
C SER A 121 10.56 -14.90 -3.92
N ASP A 122 9.40 -14.40 -4.37
CA ASP A 122 8.46 -15.14 -5.21
C ASP A 122 8.24 -14.42 -6.55
N PRO A 123 8.91 -14.86 -7.65
CA PRO A 123 8.71 -14.27 -8.96
C PRO A 123 7.36 -14.58 -9.58
N ASP A 124 6.63 -15.55 -9.05
CA ASP A 124 5.30 -15.96 -9.52
C ASP A 124 4.16 -15.28 -8.75
N ASP A 125 4.48 -14.48 -7.72
CA ASP A 125 3.44 -13.70 -7.01
C ASP A 125 2.78 -12.71 -7.98
N PRO A 126 1.43 -12.72 -8.08
CA PRO A 126 0.74 -11.93 -9.10
C PRO A 126 0.92 -10.42 -8.93
N VAL A 127 1.15 -9.93 -7.71
CA VAL A 127 1.23 -8.48 -7.41
C VAL A 127 2.68 -8.00 -7.37
N LEU A 128 3.58 -8.76 -6.75
CA LEU A 128 4.96 -8.31 -6.53
C LEU A 128 6.00 -9.05 -7.39
N GLY A 129 5.62 -10.14 -8.08
CA GLY A 129 6.56 -10.95 -8.86
C GLY A 129 7.31 -10.17 -9.95
N GLY A 130 6.71 -9.14 -10.52
CA GLY A 130 7.38 -8.25 -11.48
C GLY A 130 8.59 -7.49 -10.91
N LEU A 131 8.67 -7.34 -9.57
CA LEU A 131 9.79 -6.71 -8.88
C LEU A 131 10.93 -7.70 -8.58
N ALA A 132 10.71 -9.01 -8.76
CA ALA A 132 11.71 -10.05 -8.49
C ALA A 132 12.86 -10.03 -9.51
N PRO A 133 14.06 -10.56 -9.17
CA PRO A 133 14.43 -10.96 -7.81
C PRO A 133 14.81 -9.77 -6.91
N ARG A 134 15.13 -8.62 -7.54
CA ARG A 134 15.57 -7.41 -6.84
C ARG A 134 15.20 -6.18 -7.66
N THR A 135 14.64 -5.16 -6.96
CA THR A 135 14.31 -3.85 -7.55
C THR A 135 14.60 -2.76 -6.54
N GLU A 136 15.10 -1.64 -7.00
CA GLU A 136 15.21 -0.43 -6.18
C GLU A 136 13.86 0.29 -6.18
N VAL A 137 13.32 0.55 -4.99
CA VAL A 137 11.99 1.14 -4.76
C VAL A 137 12.09 2.30 -3.78
N LEU A 138 11.06 3.14 -3.70
CA LEU A 138 10.97 4.19 -2.70
C LEU A 138 10.52 3.59 -1.35
N HIS A 139 11.32 3.81 -0.31
CA HIS A 139 10.97 3.57 1.08
C HIS A 139 10.62 4.89 1.75
N TRP A 140 9.62 4.89 2.62
CA TRP A 140 9.27 6.03 3.47
C TRP A 140 8.53 5.53 4.71
N HIS A 141 9.22 4.80 5.56
CA HIS A 141 8.63 4.22 6.77
C HIS A 141 9.64 4.12 7.92
N GLY A 142 9.13 4.09 9.15
CA GLY A 142 9.90 3.86 10.35
C GLY A 142 9.40 2.67 11.16
N ASP A 143 8.09 2.40 11.11
CA ASP A 143 7.49 1.24 11.74
C ASP A 143 7.55 0.02 10.82
N VAL A 144 7.69 -1.14 11.44
CA VAL A 144 7.75 -2.45 10.78
C VAL A 144 6.73 -3.39 11.42
N PHE A 145 6.41 -4.50 10.74
CA PHE A 145 5.48 -5.50 11.24
C PHE A 145 6.13 -6.87 11.32
N ASP A 146 5.65 -7.69 12.26
CA ASP A 146 5.84 -9.12 12.22
C ASP A 146 4.90 -9.76 11.20
N LEU A 147 5.24 -10.97 10.73
CA LEU A 147 4.36 -11.65 9.78
C LEU A 147 3.08 -12.11 10.49
N PRO A 148 1.89 -11.81 9.93
CA PRO A 148 0.66 -12.44 10.38
C PRO A 148 0.71 -13.96 10.28
N ASP A 149 -0.05 -14.67 11.12
CA ASP A 149 -0.16 -16.11 11.08
C ASP A 149 -0.60 -16.60 9.68
N GLY A 150 0.14 -17.56 9.14
CA GLY A 150 -0.12 -18.10 7.80
C GLY A 150 0.33 -17.21 6.64
N ALA A 151 0.93 -16.06 6.92
CA ALA A 151 1.44 -15.18 5.87
C ALA A 151 2.69 -15.73 5.20
N GLN A 152 2.75 -15.57 3.88
CA GLN A 152 3.97 -15.70 3.09
C GLN A 152 4.72 -14.38 3.08
N ARG A 153 6.01 -14.38 3.47
CA ARG A 153 6.88 -13.22 3.24
C ARG A 153 7.22 -13.13 1.76
N LEU A 154 6.98 -11.96 1.17
CA LEU A 154 7.24 -11.72 -0.26
C LEU A 154 8.48 -10.88 -0.50
N ALA A 155 8.82 -9.95 0.39
CA ALA A 155 9.97 -9.09 0.20
C ALA A 155 10.70 -8.77 1.50
N SER A 156 11.98 -8.44 1.36
CA SER A 156 12.88 -7.95 2.41
C SER A 156 13.78 -6.85 1.88
N SER A 157 14.33 -6.02 2.78
CA SER A 157 15.43 -5.08 2.52
C SER A 157 16.63 -5.42 3.38
N ALA A 158 17.70 -4.64 3.25
CA ALA A 158 18.89 -4.79 4.09
C ALA A 158 18.62 -4.46 5.57
N GLN A 159 17.63 -3.60 5.87
CA GLN A 159 17.29 -3.17 7.22
C GLN A 159 16.06 -3.90 7.76
N THR A 160 15.09 -4.24 6.92
CA THR A 160 13.81 -4.79 7.34
C THR A 160 13.54 -6.14 6.69
N ALA A 161 13.41 -7.17 7.54
CA ALA A 161 13.17 -8.53 7.11
C ALA A 161 11.80 -8.73 6.43
N ASN A 162 10.79 -7.98 6.85
CA ASN A 162 9.41 -8.08 6.36
C ASN A 162 9.00 -6.79 5.66
N GLN A 163 9.39 -6.63 4.40
CA GLN A 163 9.00 -5.50 3.55
C GLN A 163 7.66 -5.72 2.85
N ALA A 164 7.29 -6.98 2.63
CA ALA A 164 5.98 -7.32 2.11
C ALA A 164 5.57 -8.73 2.52
N PHE A 165 4.25 -8.93 2.63
CA PHE A 165 3.64 -10.22 2.89
C PHE A 165 2.35 -10.41 2.09
N ARG A 166 1.89 -11.68 2.02
CA ARG A 166 0.61 -12.06 1.47
C ARG A 166 -0.11 -13.05 2.40
N VAL A 167 -1.41 -12.83 2.60
CA VAL A 167 -2.35 -13.78 3.20
C VAL A 167 -3.53 -13.93 2.25
N ALA A 168 -3.76 -15.09 1.66
CA ALA A 168 -4.81 -15.32 0.66
C ALA A 168 -4.76 -14.26 -0.47
N ASN A 169 -5.79 -13.41 -0.59
CA ASN A 169 -5.89 -12.32 -1.56
C ASN A 169 -5.54 -10.94 -0.95
N ALA A 170 -4.81 -10.90 0.16
CA ALA A 170 -4.41 -9.67 0.81
C ALA A 170 -2.88 -9.52 0.79
N TRP A 171 -2.40 -8.38 0.32
CA TRP A 171 -0.99 -7.99 0.26
C TRP A 171 -0.73 -6.79 1.14
N GLY A 172 0.29 -6.87 1.99
CA GLY A 172 0.84 -5.73 2.73
C GLY A 172 2.25 -5.42 2.22
N VAL A 173 2.49 -4.16 1.83
CA VAL A 173 3.74 -3.69 1.23
C VAL A 173 4.20 -2.43 1.93
N LEU A 174 5.37 -2.43 2.59
CA LEU A 174 5.88 -1.27 3.33
C LEU A 174 6.46 -0.18 2.42
N PHE A 175 7.09 -0.57 1.32
CA PHE A 175 7.63 0.37 0.34
C PHE A 175 6.54 0.85 -0.63
N HIS A 176 6.90 1.82 -1.50
CA HIS A 176 5.98 2.48 -2.42
C HIS A 176 6.23 2.06 -3.87
N PRO A 177 5.64 0.94 -4.35
CA PRO A 177 5.79 0.49 -5.74
C PRO A 177 5.04 1.39 -6.73
N GLU A 178 4.09 2.20 -6.22
CA GLU A 178 3.31 3.18 -7.00
C GLU A 178 4.08 4.47 -7.27
N ALA A 179 5.21 4.69 -6.58
CA ALA A 179 5.95 5.94 -6.67
C ALA A 179 6.56 6.16 -8.06
N ASP A 180 6.57 7.42 -8.47
CA ASP A 180 7.25 7.97 -9.62
C ASP A 180 7.87 9.35 -9.28
N PHE A 181 8.43 10.02 -10.28
CA PHE A 181 9.01 11.34 -10.10
C PHE A 181 7.97 12.36 -9.58
N ALA A 182 6.75 12.35 -10.15
CA ALA A 182 5.71 13.32 -9.80
C ALA A 182 5.25 13.15 -8.34
N LEU A 183 5.12 11.91 -7.86
CA LEU A 183 4.75 11.64 -6.47
C LEU A 183 5.85 12.11 -5.51
N VAL A 184 7.13 11.85 -5.81
CA VAL A 184 8.26 12.30 -4.98
C VAL A 184 8.31 13.82 -4.91
N GLU A 185 8.13 14.55 -6.02
CA GLU A 185 8.05 16.02 -6.01
C GLU A 185 6.87 16.53 -5.19
N ALA A 186 5.70 15.91 -5.33
CA ALA A 186 4.51 16.26 -4.57
C ALA A 186 4.72 16.08 -3.05
N TRP A 187 5.38 15.00 -2.64
CA TRP A 187 5.69 14.75 -1.22
C TRP A 187 6.71 15.74 -0.68
N LEU A 188 7.76 16.05 -1.44
CA LEU A 188 8.76 17.04 -1.04
C LEU A 188 8.21 18.48 -0.99
N ALA A 189 7.04 18.74 -1.56
CA ALA A 189 6.33 20.01 -1.41
C ALA A 189 5.49 20.10 -0.12
N VAL A 190 5.31 18.99 0.61
CA VAL A 190 4.59 18.92 1.89
C VAL A 190 5.56 19.18 3.03
N PRO A 191 5.31 20.20 3.90
CA PRO A 191 6.23 20.57 4.99
C PRO A 191 6.59 19.40 5.91
N GLU A 192 5.61 18.59 6.29
CA GLU A 192 5.83 17.45 7.19
C GLU A 192 6.72 16.37 6.54
N MET A 193 6.55 16.14 5.25
CA MET A 193 7.31 15.13 4.51
C MET A 193 8.76 15.58 4.29
N ILE A 194 8.98 16.84 3.90
CA ILE A 194 10.34 17.34 3.68
C ILE A 194 11.10 17.44 5.00
N ASP A 195 10.46 17.85 6.10
CA ASP A 195 11.09 17.91 7.43
C ASP A 195 11.53 16.51 7.88
N GLU A 196 10.70 15.50 7.68
CA GLU A 196 11.03 14.10 7.94
C GLU A 196 12.20 13.61 7.08
N ALA A 197 12.17 13.92 5.78
CA ALA A 197 13.24 13.55 4.87
C ALA A 197 14.57 14.21 5.23
N VAL A 198 14.56 15.50 5.60
CA VAL A 198 15.76 16.21 6.05
C VAL A 198 16.31 15.61 7.34
N ALA A 199 15.44 15.25 8.27
CA ALA A 199 15.85 14.61 9.53
C ALA A 199 16.52 13.24 9.29
N ALA A 200 16.04 12.47 8.29
CA ALA A 200 16.57 11.14 8.00
C ALA A 200 17.80 11.16 7.09
N LEU A 201 17.82 12.00 6.04
CA LEU A 201 18.81 11.98 4.97
C LEU A 201 19.75 13.19 4.94
N GLY A 202 19.42 14.24 5.69
CA GLY A 202 20.05 15.54 5.56
C GLY A 202 19.69 16.25 4.24
N ASN A 203 19.98 17.54 4.13
CA ASN A 203 19.64 18.33 2.93
C ASN A 203 20.26 17.77 1.63
N GLU A 204 21.48 17.24 1.70
CA GLU A 204 22.13 16.64 0.53
C GLU A 204 21.44 15.36 0.06
N GLY A 205 20.98 14.51 0.98
CA GLY A 205 20.22 13.30 0.65
C GLY A 205 18.88 13.63 0.01
N VAL A 206 18.15 14.59 0.59
CA VAL A 206 16.84 15.03 0.08
C VAL A 206 16.97 15.60 -1.33
N SER A 207 17.99 16.42 -1.61
CA SER A 207 18.19 17.03 -2.94
C SER A 207 18.43 16.01 -4.06
N LYS A 208 18.79 14.77 -3.71
CA LYS A 208 19.05 13.68 -4.69
C LYS A 208 17.78 12.86 -4.99
N LEU A 209 16.73 12.94 -4.17
CA LEU A 209 15.53 12.11 -4.31
C LEU A 209 14.82 12.31 -5.68
N PRO A 210 14.54 13.56 -6.15
CA PRO A 210 13.87 13.74 -7.43
C PRO A 210 14.66 13.16 -8.61
N ALA A 211 15.98 13.44 -8.67
CA ALA A 211 16.82 12.93 -9.74
C ALA A 211 16.89 11.38 -9.72
N ARG A 212 16.85 10.76 -8.53
CA ARG A 212 16.81 9.31 -8.42
C ARG A 212 15.47 8.75 -8.84
N ALA A 213 14.35 9.40 -8.48
CA ALA A 213 13.02 9.04 -8.94
C ALA A 213 12.96 9.03 -10.48
N GLU A 214 13.39 10.13 -11.12
CA GLU A 214 13.41 10.24 -12.58
C GLU A 214 14.24 9.13 -13.26
N GLN A 215 15.42 8.81 -12.69
CA GLN A 215 16.27 7.73 -13.21
C GLN A 215 15.60 6.34 -13.14
N LEU A 216 14.82 6.08 -12.10
CA LEU A 216 14.23 4.78 -11.84
C LEU A 216 12.82 4.63 -12.41
N GLU A 217 12.14 5.71 -12.75
CA GLU A 217 10.73 5.74 -13.12
C GLU A 217 10.38 4.71 -14.19
N ALA A 218 11.09 4.72 -15.32
CA ALA A 218 10.79 3.80 -16.42
C ALA A 218 10.90 2.32 -16.01
N GLU A 219 11.87 1.99 -15.15
CA GLU A 219 12.03 0.63 -14.65
C GLU A 219 10.93 0.29 -13.64
N LEU A 220 10.64 1.16 -12.69
CA LEU A 220 9.59 0.97 -11.70
C LEU A 220 8.22 0.81 -12.35
N VAL A 221 7.87 1.70 -13.29
CA VAL A 221 6.63 1.60 -14.06
C VAL A 221 6.52 0.25 -14.76
N ARG A 222 7.54 -0.14 -15.51
CA ARG A 222 7.55 -1.41 -16.25
C ARG A 222 7.40 -2.62 -15.33
N ARG A 223 7.97 -2.58 -14.12
CA ARG A 223 8.02 -3.71 -13.19
C ARG A 223 6.81 -3.79 -12.26
N SER A 224 6.25 -2.66 -11.83
CA SER A 224 5.12 -2.64 -10.89
C SER A 224 3.74 -2.65 -11.57
N THR A 225 3.60 -2.08 -12.77
CA THR A 225 2.30 -1.99 -13.47
C THR A 225 1.63 -3.36 -13.67
N PRO A 226 2.32 -4.44 -14.10
CA PRO A 226 1.67 -5.75 -14.22
C PRO A 226 1.07 -6.25 -12.90
N GLY A 227 1.70 -5.95 -11.76
CA GLY A 227 1.18 -6.30 -10.45
C GLY A 227 -0.09 -5.53 -10.09
N PHE A 228 -0.17 -4.26 -10.41
CA PHE A 228 -1.40 -3.46 -10.23
C PHE A 228 -2.53 -3.95 -11.13
N GLU A 229 -2.23 -4.28 -12.39
CA GLU A 229 -3.20 -4.86 -13.33
C GLU A 229 -3.71 -6.23 -12.85
N ALA A 230 -2.82 -7.08 -12.32
CA ALA A 230 -3.21 -8.36 -11.74
C ALA A 230 -4.10 -8.18 -10.51
N PHE A 231 -3.75 -7.25 -9.60
CA PHE A 231 -4.58 -6.93 -8.44
C PHE A 231 -5.96 -6.43 -8.85
N THR A 232 -6.05 -5.47 -9.76
CA THR A 232 -7.35 -4.93 -10.23
C THR A 232 -8.18 -5.97 -10.99
N THR A 233 -7.53 -6.91 -11.68
CA THR A 233 -8.21 -8.08 -12.28
C THR A 233 -8.82 -8.99 -11.21
N LEU A 234 -8.11 -9.23 -10.09
CA LEU A 234 -8.68 -9.98 -8.97
C LEU A 234 -9.89 -9.28 -8.37
N VAL A 235 -9.84 -7.95 -8.24
CA VAL A 235 -10.97 -7.12 -7.77
C VAL A 235 -12.16 -7.26 -8.72
N ALA A 236 -11.95 -7.15 -10.04
CA ALA A 236 -13.02 -7.30 -11.02
C ALA A 236 -13.69 -8.68 -10.95
N GLY A 237 -12.91 -9.75 -10.79
CA GLY A 237 -13.42 -11.12 -10.70
C GLY A 237 -14.04 -11.48 -9.34
N ALA A 238 -13.89 -10.66 -8.30
CA ALA A 238 -14.49 -10.93 -7.00
C ALA A 238 -16.01 -10.72 -7.01
N SER A 239 -16.52 -9.72 -7.72
CA SER A 239 -17.95 -9.45 -7.87
C SER A 239 -18.73 -10.60 -8.55
N GLU A 240 -18.11 -11.30 -9.50
CA GLU A 240 -18.77 -12.39 -10.22
C GLU A 240 -18.99 -13.64 -9.35
N ARG A 241 -18.22 -13.78 -8.26
CA ARG A 241 -18.32 -14.92 -7.33
C ARG A 241 -19.41 -14.77 -6.26
N GLU A 242 -19.80 -13.54 -5.92
CA GLU A 242 -20.89 -13.28 -4.97
C GLU A 242 -22.29 -13.43 -5.59
N GLU A 243 -22.40 -13.44 -6.92
CA GLU A 243 -23.67 -13.62 -7.65
C GLU A 243 -23.99 -15.09 -7.95
N GLN A 244 -23.11 -16.05 -7.64
CA GLN A 244 -23.29 -17.50 -7.85
C GLN A 244 -23.56 -18.24 -6.53
#